data_aa80320f0678254bbd5eac9f32e24e5b
#
_entry.id   aa80320f0678254bbd5eac9f32e24e5b
#
_cell.length_a   1.000
_cell.length_b   1.000
_cell.length_c   1.000
_cell.angle_alpha   90.00
_cell.angle_beta   90.00
_cell.angle_gamma   90.00
#
_symmetry.space_group_name_H-M   'P 1'
#
loop_
_entity.id
_entity.type
_entity.pdbx_description
1 polymer ?
#
loop_
_entity_poly.entity_id
_entity_poly.type
_entity_poly.pdbx_seq_one_letter_code
_entity_poly.pdbx_strand_id
1 'polypeptide(L)'
;MGEGNRGAAGMTIESNGYQTGFGNEFASEAIAGTLPQGRNSPQVVAHGLYAEQISGTAFTAPRHQNRRSWLYRIRPAAMHGPFALLGHAGFHNDFDTGPVTPAQLRWNPLPLPGMDAQMPRAQDAQERRPEAPTDFIDGLVTMAGNGGPSAGAGIGIHMYAANRGMQGRFFYDADGELLIVPQHGRLHIETELGVLDVAPQEVAVIPRGIRFRVALPDGEARGYICENFGAFMRIPDLGPIGSNGLANPRDFLTPNAAFEDVEGD
;
A
#
# COMPACT_ATOMS: atom_id res chain seq x y z
N MET A 1 11.81 -49.19 2.50
CA MET A 1 10.74 -48.66 1.65
C MET A 1 9.78 -47.89 2.55
N GLY A 2 9.75 -46.60 2.49
CA GLY A 2 8.92 -45.71 3.29
C GLY A 2 8.97 -44.34 2.67
N GLU A 3 8.06 -44.10 1.74
CA GLU A 3 7.92 -42.79 1.07
C GLU A 3 7.37 -41.79 2.08
N GLY A 4 8.16 -40.80 2.38
CA GLY A 4 7.76 -39.63 3.18
C GLY A 4 6.92 -38.69 2.37
N ASN A 5 5.65 -38.63 2.66
CA ASN A 5 4.70 -37.61 2.20
C ASN A 5 5.14 -36.24 2.74
N ARG A 6 5.70 -35.40 1.90
CA ARG A 6 5.91 -33.99 2.23
C ARG A 6 4.60 -33.26 2.02
N GLY A 7 3.82 -33.18 3.08
CA GLY A 7 2.64 -32.35 3.15
C GLY A 7 3.02 -30.89 2.86
N ALA A 8 2.27 -30.27 1.98
CA ALA A 8 2.29 -28.82 1.78
C ALA A 8 2.01 -28.16 3.12
N ALA A 9 2.98 -27.41 3.64
CA ALA A 9 2.80 -26.55 4.80
C ALA A 9 1.80 -25.47 4.40
N GLY A 10 0.56 -25.61 4.85
CA GLY A 10 -0.40 -24.54 4.80
C GLY A 10 0.15 -23.38 5.62
N MET A 11 0.32 -22.25 4.99
CA MET A 11 0.73 -21.01 5.63
C MET A 11 -0.39 -20.62 6.59
N THR A 12 -0.22 -20.93 7.86
CA THR A 12 -1.05 -20.38 8.93
C THR A 12 -0.70 -18.89 9.00
N ILE A 13 -1.60 -18.05 8.54
CA ILE A 13 -1.53 -16.61 8.74
C ILE A 13 -1.74 -16.41 10.25
N GLU A 14 -0.63 -16.29 11.00
CA GLU A 14 -0.70 -15.77 12.35
C GLU A 14 -1.21 -14.34 12.24
N SER A 15 -2.26 -14.01 12.99
CA SER A 15 -2.78 -12.64 13.02
C SER A 15 -1.68 -11.72 13.51
N ASN A 16 -1.08 -10.96 12.60
CA ASN A 16 -0.14 -9.92 12.97
C ASN A 16 -0.88 -8.92 13.86
N GLY A 17 -0.39 -8.74 15.09
CA GLY A 17 -0.98 -7.77 16.00
C GLY A 17 -0.88 -6.36 15.42
N TYR A 18 -1.89 -5.54 15.68
CA TYR A 18 -1.89 -4.14 15.29
C TYR A 18 -1.77 -3.25 16.52
N GLN A 19 -1.21 -2.05 16.32
CA GLN A 19 -1.34 -0.94 17.26
C GLN A 19 -2.59 -0.13 16.88
N THR A 20 -3.31 0.35 17.88
CA THR A 20 -4.55 1.11 17.65
C THR A 20 -4.42 2.53 18.13
N GLY A 21 -5.12 3.44 17.48
CA GLY A 21 -5.25 4.83 17.92
C GLY A 21 -4.74 5.86 16.93
N PHE A 22 -4.75 7.09 17.38
CA PHE A 22 -4.27 8.25 16.66
C PHE A 22 -2.88 8.67 17.13
N GLY A 23 -2.15 9.30 16.24
CA GLY A 23 -0.90 9.93 16.55
C GLY A 23 0.27 9.35 15.78
N ASN A 24 1.46 9.84 16.10
CA ASN A 24 2.72 9.46 15.48
C ASN A 24 3.74 9.00 16.52
N GLU A 25 3.25 8.49 17.64
CA GLU A 25 4.07 8.02 18.77
C GLU A 25 4.16 6.48 18.80
N PHE A 26 3.76 5.81 17.73
CA PHE A 26 3.84 4.36 17.64
C PHE A 26 5.28 3.89 17.49
N ALA A 27 5.61 2.84 18.22
CA ALA A 27 6.87 2.15 18.11
C ALA A 27 6.64 0.66 18.28
N SER A 28 7.22 -0.13 17.41
CA SER A 28 7.20 -1.58 17.51
C SER A 28 8.51 -2.14 16.96
N GLU A 29 8.88 -3.32 17.39
CA GLU A 29 10.09 -4.00 16.98
C GLU A 29 9.79 -5.45 16.64
N ALA A 30 10.31 -5.93 15.50
CA ALA A 30 10.20 -7.32 15.11
C ALA A 30 11.17 -8.22 15.89
N ILE A 31 12.28 -7.65 16.36
CA ILE A 31 13.27 -8.29 17.22
C ILE A 31 13.42 -7.43 18.47
N ALA A 32 13.25 -8.01 19.64
CA ALA A 32 13.32 -7.32 20.90
C ALA A 32 14.70 -6.64 21.10
N GLY A 33 14.69 -5.40 21.57
CA GLY A 33 15.89 -4.60 21.80
C GLY A 33 16.47 -3.91 20.56
N THR A 34 15.72 -3.88 19.46
CA THR A 34 16.12 -3.18 18.23
C THR A 34 16.05 -1.66 18.41
N LEU A 35 14.98 -1.17 19.04
CA LEU A 35 14.75 0.27 19.18
C LEU A 35 15.56 0.86 20.34
N PRO A 36 16.14 2.06 20.16
CA PRO A 36 16.90 2.71 21.22
C PRO A 36 15.98 3.20 22.34
N GLN A 37 16.34 2.89 23.56
CA GLN A 37 15.66 3.43 24.74
C GLN A 37 16.20 4.82 25.09
N GLY A 38 15.32 5.81 25.15
CA GLY A 38 15.64 7.16 25.59
C GLY A 38 16.59 7.97 24.71
N ARG A 39 16.86 7.52 23.48
CA ARG A 39 17.72 8.23 22.51
C ARG A 39 17.06 8.19 21.13
N ASN A 40 17.05 9.33 20.46
CA ASN A 40 16.47 9.43 19.11
C ASN A 40 17.34 8.82 18.03
N SER A 41 18.67 8.80 18.23
CA SER A 41 19.60 8.33 17.21
C SER A 41 20.80 7.70 17.90
N PRO A 42 20.84 6.38 18.05
CA PRO A 42 22.00 5.70 18.60
C PRO A 42 23.17 5.77 17.63
N GLN A 43 24.36 5.97 18.14
CA GLN A 43 25.57 5.94 17.30
C GLN A 43 25.94 4.53 16.88
N VAL A 44 25.52 3.54 17.65
CA VAL A 44 25.64 2.12 17.31
C VAL A 44 24.26 1.52 17.39
N VAL A 45 23.73 1.12 16.25
CA VAL A 45 22.41 0.49 16.15
C VAL A 45 22.52 -0.98 16.53
N ALA A 46 21.55 -1.47 17.30
CA ALA A 46 21.50 -2.88 17.67
C ALA A 46 21.44 -3.78 16.42
N HIS A 47 21.95 -5.00 16.55
CA HIS A 47 21.93 -6.02 15.49
C HIS A 47 22.58 -5.62 14.16
N GLY A 48 23.42 -4.57 14.15
CA GLY A 48 24.05 -4.08 12.91
C GLY A 48 23.09 -3.46 11.90
N LEU A 49 21.89 -3.06 12.34
CA LEU A 49 20.87 -2.48 11.47
C LEU A 49 21.23 -1.05 11.06
N TYR A 50 20.60 -0.62 9.97
CA TYR A 50 20.70 0.75 9.47
C TYR A 50 19.50 1.56 9.98
N ALA A 51 19.76 2.67 10.66
CA ALA A 51 18.73 3.60 11.11
C ALA A 51 18.48 4.65 10.02
N GLU A 52 17.28 4.69 9.50
CA GLU A 52 16.87 5.60 8.44
C GLU A 52 15.60 6.37 8.81
N GLN A 53 15.58 7.66 8.51
CA GLN A 53 14.38 8.46 8.57
C GLN A 53 13.72 8.46 7.18
N ILE A 54 12.53 7.88 7.06
CA ILE A 54 11.82 7.79 5.78
C ILE A 54 11.17 9.11 5.41
N SER A 55 10.54 9.74 6.38
CA SER A 55 9.86 11.01 6.18
C SER A 55 10.15 11.94 7.34
N GLY A 56 10.16 13.24 7.08
CA GLY A 56 10.38 14.18 8.15
C GLY A 56 10.11 15.61 7.78
N THR A 57 9.36 16.24 8.67
CA THR A 57 9.17 17.68 8.72
C THR A 57 9.88 18.24 9.95
N ALA A 58 10.96 17.60 10.40
CA ALA A 58 11.56 17.75 11.73
C ALA A 58 11.93 19.18 12.11
N PHE A 59 12.29 20.00 11.14
CA PHE A 59 12.71 21.40 11.37
C PHE A 59 11.71 22.44 10.82
N THR A 60 10.63 21.98 10.18
CA THR A 60 9.72 22.87 9.44
C THR A 60 8.28 22.80 9.92
N ALA A 61 7.95 21.88 10.83
CA ALA A 61 6.61 21.73 11.35
C ALA A 61 6.60 21.65 12.88
N PRO A 62 5.53 22.13 13.53
CA PRO A 62 5.30 21.91 14.95
C PRO A 62 5.29 20.42 15.30
N ARG A 63 5.66 20.08 16.55
CA ARG A 63 5.77 18.69 17.00
C ARG A 63 4.53 17.84 16.68
N HIS A 64 3.34 18.38 16.93
CA HIS A 64 2.07 17.68 16.70
C HIS A 64 1.72 17.47 15.20
N GLN A 65 2.43 18.16 14.31
CA GLN A 65 2.31 18.00 12.85
C GLN A 65 3.54 17.32 12.24
N ASN A 66 4.54 17.04 13.05
CA ASN A 66 5.78 16.43 12.56
C ASN A 66 5.58 14.93 12.37
N ARG A 67 5.62 14.52 11.12
CA ARG A 67 5.49 13.12 10.70
C ARG A 67 6.87 12.54 10.44
N ARG A 68 7.46 11.99 11.48
CA ARG A 68 8.74 11.28 11.40
C ARG A 68 8.49 9.79 11.51
N SER A 69 9.03 9.03 10.56
CA SER A 69 9.10 7.58 10.65
C SER A 69 10.55 7.17 10.58
N TRP A 70 11.02 6.47 11.62
CA TRP A 70 12.34 5.88 11.66
C TRP A 70 12.21 4.39 11.44
N LEU A 71 12.96 3.86 10.49
CA LEU A 71 13.11 2.43 10.28
C LEU A 71 14.51 1.97 10.67
N TYR A 72 14.58 0.84 11.31
CA TYR A 72 15.80 0.12 11.62
C TYR A 72 15.85 -1.10 10.72
N ARG A 73 16.68 -1.06 9.70
CA ARG A 73 16.59 -1.92 8.51
C ARG A 73 17.80 -2.84 8.41
N ILE A 74 17.59 -4.05 7.91
CA ILE A 74 18.65 -5.00 7.60
C ILE A 74 19.53 -4.45 6.46
N ARG A 75 18.90 -3.87 5.43
CA ARG A 75 19.57 -3.28 4.28
C ARG A 75 19.20 -1.81 4.15
N PRO A 76 20.18 -0.90 3.90
CA PRO A 76 19.85 0.50 3.71
C PRO A 76 19.01 0.71 2.44
N ALA A 77 18.17 1.76 2.44
CA ALA A 77 17.32 2.08 1.31
C ALA A 77 18.07 2.30 -0.02
N ALA A 78 19.35 2.71 0.07
CA ALA A 78 20.21 2.90 -1.10
C ALA A 78 20.67 1.57 -1.74
N MET A 79 20.57 0.45 -1.04
CA MET A 79 20.85 -0.88 -1.59
C MET A 79 19.59 -1.43 -2.26
N HIS A 80 19.35 -1.01 -3.48
CA HIS A 80 18.28 -1.53 -4.32
C HIS A 80 18.78 -1.68 -5.76
N GLY A 81 18.16 -2.55 -6.53
CA GLY A 81 18.34 -2.60 -7.97
C GLY A 81 17.88 -1.31 -8.67
N PRO A 82 18.24 -1.07 -9.92
CA PRO A 82 17.75 0.08 -10.66
C PRO A 82 16.23 -0.02 -10.77
N PHE A 83 15.53 1.11 -10.50
CA PHE A 83 14.10 1.17 -10.76
C PHE A 83 13.82 1.09 -12.24
N ALA A 84 12.84 0.29 -12.61
CA ALA A 84 12.34 0.21 -13.97
C ALA A 84 11.06 1.05 -14.09
N LEU A 85 10.89 1.70 -15.22
CA LEU A 85 9.60 2.33 -15.55
C LEU A 85 8.53 1.24 -15.59
N LEU A 86 7.43 1.51 -14.91
CA LEU A 86 6.25 0.68 -15.02
C LEU A 86 5.61 0.91 -16.39
N GLY A 87 5.98 0.09 -17.38
CA GLY A 87 5.43 0.13 -18.73
C GLY A 87 4.00 -0.37 -18.79
N HIS A 88 3.08 0.32 -18.13
CA HIS A 88 1.70 -0.10 -17.99
C HIS A 88 0.75 0.87 -18.71
N ALA A 89 0.29 0.48 -19.89
CA ALA A 89 -0.57 1.33 -20.74
C ALA A 89 -1.92 1.74 -20.10
N GLY A 90 -2.37 1.03 -19.08
CA GLY A 90 -3.64 1.32 -18.38
C GLY A 90 -3.49 2.14 -17.11
N PHE A 91 -2.26 2.47 -16.69
CA PHE A 91 -2.00 3.19 -15.45
C PHE A 91 -1.33 4.53 -15.73
N HIS A 92 -1.96 5.63 -15.33
CA HIS A 92 -1.53 7.00 -15.61
C HIS A 92 -1.53 7.82 -14.33
N ASN A 93 -0.58 8.75 -14.24
CA ASN A 93 -0.40 9.65 -13.09
C ASN A 93 -0.35 11.15 -13.47
N ASP A 94 -0.53 11.49 -14.74
CA ASP A 94 -0.58 12.88 -15.23
C ASP A 94 -1.89 13.16 -15.97
N PHE A 95 -2.67 14.12 -15.47
CA PHE A 95 -4.01 14.43 -15.95
C PHE A 95 -4.11 15.87 -16.47
N ASP A 96 -3.02 16.64 -16.45
CA ASP A 96 -3.05 18.05 -16.81
C ASP A 96 -3.08 18.28 -18.32
N THR A 97 -2.73 17.27 -19.11
CA THR A 97 -2.60 17.36 -20.57
C THR A 97 -3.87 17.02 -21.35
N GLY A 98 -4.89 16.51 -20.69
CA GLY A 98 -6.15 16.08 -21.30
C GLY A 98 -7.22 17.18 -21.33
N PRO A 99 -8.19 17.08 -22.25
CA PRO A 99 -9.34 17.99 -22.23
C PRO A 99 -10.21 17.72 -21.00
N VAL A 100 -10.64 18.78 -20.33
CA VAL A 100 -11.60 18.69 -19.23
C VAL A 100 -12.94 18.22 -19.82
N THR A 101 -13.45 17.10 -19.30
CA THR A 101 -14.79 16.63 -19.65
C THR A 101 -15.81 17.07 -18.61
N PRO A 102 -16.89 17.75 -18.99
CA PRO A 102 -17.98 18.06 -18.09
C PRO A 102 -18.94 16.88 -17.88
N ALA A 103 -18.71 15.75 -18.55
CA ALA A 103 -19.55 14.58 -18.43
C ALA A 103 -19.44 13.96 -17.05
N GLN A 104 -20.55 13.50 -16.50
CA GLN A 104 -20.57 12.74 -15.27
C GLN A 104 -19.91 11.38 -15.52
N LEU A 105 -18.78 11.13 -14.85
CA LEU A 105 -18.05 9.87 -14.97
C LEU A 105 -18.80 8.76 -14.25
N ARG A 106 -19.04 7.67 -14.96
CA ARG A 106 -19.60 6.42 -14.44
C ARG A 106 -18.92 5.25 -15.10
N TRP A 107 -18.61 4.23 -14.32
CA TRP A 107 -18.03 3.00 -14.81
C TRP A 107 -18.56 1.80 -14.01
N ASN A 108 -18.55 0.66 -14.65
CA ASN A 108 -18.85 -0.62 -14.00
C ASN A 108 -17.58 -1.15 -13.29
N PRO A 109 -17.73 -2.02 -12.27
CA PRO A 109 -16.61 -2.74 -11.70
C PRO A 109 -15.84 -3.48 -12.79
N LEU A 110 -14.51 -3.54 -12.67
CA LEU A 110 -13.68 -4.35 -13.56
C LEU A 110 -14.06 -5.83 -13.39
N PRO A 111 -14.13 -6.61 -14.47
CA PRO A 111 -14.26 -8.05 -14.35
C PRO A 111 -13.01 -8.62 -13.70
N LEU A 112 -13.18 -9.66 -12.88
CA LEU A 112 -12.03 -10.42 -12.38
C LEU A 112 -11.36 -11.13 -13.55
N PRO A 113 -10.03 -11.28 -13.54
CA PRO A 113 -9.32 -12.04 -14.55
C PRO A 113 -9.85 -13.47 -14.63
N GLY A 114 -10.18 -13.96 -15.83
CA GLY A 114 -10.80 -15.28 -16.05
C GLY A 114 -12.32 -15.30 -16.04
N MET A 115 -13.00 -14.20 -15.66
CA MET A 115 -14.45 -14.09 -15.80
C MET A 115 -14.80 -13.56 -17.19
N ASP A 116 -15.64 -14.28 -17.92
CA ASP A 116 -16.14 -13.86 -19.23
C ASP A 116 -16.82 -12.49 -19.15
N ALA A 117 -16.30 -11.55 -19.89
CA ALA A 117 -16.83 -10.20 -19.95
C ALA A 117 -18.15 -10.17 -20.74
N GLN A 118 -19.26 -10.44 -20.10
CA GLN A 118 -20.60 -10.07 -20.62
C GLN A 118 -20.86 -8.55 -20.49
N MET A 119 -19.84 -7.76 -20.16
CA MET A 119 -19.95 -6.31 -20.05
C MET A 119 -19.42 -5.60 -21.29
N PRO A 120 -20.05 -4.49 -21.75
CA PRO A 120 -19.55 -3.70 -22.86
C PRO A 120 -18.13 -3.21 -22.52
N ARG A 121 -17.18 -3.59 -23.34
CA ARG A 121 -15.77 -3.15 -23.21
C ARG A 121 -15.71 -1.65 -23.41
N ALA A 122 -15.10 -0.91 -22.48
CA ALA A 122 -14.51 0.37 -22.82
C ALA A 122 -13.49 0.10 -23.95
N GLN A 123 -13.56 0.87 -25.03
CA GLN A 123 -12.83 0.58 -26.29
C GLN A 123 -11.30 0.49 -26.11
N ASP A 124 -10.76 1.01 -25.03
CA ASP A 124 -9.32 1.04 -24.74
C ASP A 124 -8.84 -0.11 -23.82
N ALA A 125 -9.73 -0.94 -23.29
CA ALA A 125 -9.41 -2.12 -22.49
C ALA A 125 -9.18 -3.39 -23.34
N GLN A 126 -9.01 -3.24 -24.64
CA GLN A 126 -9.11 -4.30 -25.63
C GLN A 126 -7.97 -5.30 -25.67
N GLU A 127 -6.86 -5.08 -24.95
CA GLU A 127 -5.68 -5.93 -25.05
C GLU A 127 -5.43 -6.88 -23.87
N ARG A 128 -6.22 -6.81 -22.82
CA ARG A 128 -6.04 -7.73 -21.67
C ARG A 128 -6.78 -9.04 -21.93
N ARG A 129 -6.02 -10.07 -22.19
CA ARG A 129 -6.52 -11.45 -22.20
C ARG A 129 -7.02 -11.82 -20.80
N PRO A 130 -8.29 -12.20 -20.62
CA PRO A 130 -8.87 -12.50 -19.30
C PRO A 130 -8.20 -13.68 -18.56
N GLU A 131 -7.43 -14.48 -19.25
CA GLU A 131 -6.82 -15.72 -18.74
C GLU A 131 -5.36 -15.56 -18.27
N ALA A 132 -4.73 -14.40 -18.51
CA ALA A 132 -3.35 -14.22 -18.09
C ALA A 132 -3.26 -14.03 -16.56
N PRO A 133 -2.29 -14.66 -15.88
CA PRO A 133 -2.02 -14.38 -14.49
C PRO A 133 -1.72 -12.89 -14.31
N THR A 134 -2.55 -12.21 -13.54
CA THR A 134 -2.53 -10.75 -13.36
C THR A 134 -2.35 -10.46 -11.89
N ASP A 135 -1.27 -9.80 -11.50
CA ASP A 135 -1.10 -9.38 -10.12
C ASP A 135 -1.67 -7.98 -9.87
N PHE A 136 -1.50 -7.50 -8.64
CA PHE A 136 -2.08 -6.23 -8.20
C PHE A 136 -1.67 -5.05 -9.09
N ILE A 137 -0.40 -4.96 -9.48
CA ILE A 137 0.12 -3.86 -10.30
C ILE A 137 -0.30 -4.02 -11.76
N ASP A 138 -0.17 -5.22 -12.33
CA ASP A 138 -0.60 -5.50 -13.69
C ASP A 138 -2.13 -5.33 -13.86
N GLY A 139 -2.86 -5.46 -12.77
CA GLY A 139 -4.30 -5.30 -12.68
C GLY A 139 -4.81 -3.87 -12.53
N LEU A 140 -3.92 -2.87 -12.36
CA LEU A 140 -4.31 -1.48 -12.21
C LEU A 140 -4.84 -0.88 -13.51
N VAL A 141 -5.92 -0.12 -13.41
CA VAL A 141 -6.49 0.66 -14.52
C VAL A 141 -6.89 2.04 -14.00
N THR A 142 -6.37 3.08 -14.60
CA THR A 142 -6.78 4.46 -14.31
C THR A 142 -8.12 4.76 -14.94
N MET A 143 -9.04 5.22 -14.14
CA MET A 143 -10.42 5.54 -14.54
C MET A 143 -10.64 7.03 -14.74
N ALA A 144 -10.02 7.85 -13.90
CA ALA A 144 -10.14 9.31 -13.93
C ALA A 144 -9.04 9.94 -13.08
N GLY A 145 -8.87 11.23 -13.20
CA GLY A 145 -7.97 11.99 -12.34
C GLY A 145 -7.95 13.47 -12.69
N ASN A 146 -7.22 14.22 -11.90
CA ASN A 146 -6.90 15.62 -12.15
C ASN A 146 -5.56 15.97 -11.49
N GLY A 147 -4.87 16.96 -12.03
CA GLY A 147 -3.54 17.33 -11.56
C GLY A 147 -2.49 16.26 -11.82
N GLY A 148 -1.47 16.22 -11.00
CA GLY A 148 -0.40 15.24 -11.13
C GLY A 148 0.76 15.48 -10.16
N PRO A 149 1.76 14.57 -10.16
CA PRO A 149 2.92 14.66 -9.27
C PRO A 149 3.71 15.96 -9.43
N SER A 150 3.86 16.45 -10.66
CA SER A 150 4.60 17.68 -10.96
C SER A 150 3.96 18.93 -10.36
N ALA A 151 2.63 18.94 -10.27
CA ALA A 151 1.87 20.00 -9.62
C ALA A 151 1.83 19.88 -8.10
N GLY A 152 2.16 18.70 -7.55
CA GLY A 152 2.00 18.40 -6.12
C GLY A 152 0.57 18.55 -5.64
N ALA A 153 -0.41 18.33 -6.51
CA ALA A 153 -1.83 18.51 -6.26
C ALA A 153 -2.67 17.64 -7.19
N GLY A 154 -3.85 17.26 -6.74
CA GLY A 154 -4.76 16.43 -7.52
C GLY A 154 -4.83 14.99 -7.03
N ILE A 155 -5.63 14.20 -7.74
CA ILE A 155 -5.86 12.78 -7.42
C ILE A 155 -5.94 11.94 -8.70
N GLY A 156 -5.47 10.70 -8.61
CA GLY A 156 -5.75 9.64 -9.54
C GLY A 156 -6.79 8.67 -8.97
N ILE A 157 -7.71 8.22 -9.81
CA ILE A 157 -8.71 7.23 -9.46
C ILE A 157 -8.44 5.99 -10.28
N HIS A 158 -8.14 4.89 -9.61
CA HIS A 158 -7.80 3.64 -10.24
C HIS A 158 -8.70 2.52 -9.73
N MET A 159 -8.84 1.50 -10.55
CA MET A 159 -9.39 0.20 -10.16
C MET A 159 -8.31 -0.85 -10.31
N TYR A 160 -8.38 -1.89 -9.50
CA TYR A 160 -7.55 -3.07 -9.68
C TYR A 160 -8.40 -4.33 -9.77
N ALA A 161 -7.92 -5.30 -10.52
CA ALA A 161 -8.45 -6.65 -10.57
C ALA A 161 -7.29 -7.62 -10.77
N ALA A 162 -7.10 -8.54 -9.83
CA ALA A 162 -5.97 -9.45 -9.78
C ALA A 162 -6.41 -10.87 -9.45
N ASN A 163 -5.69 -11.86 -9.99
CA ASN A 163 -5.87 -13.29 -9.72
C ASN A 163 -4.57 -14.00 -9.33
N ARG A 164 -3.54 -13.22 -9.03
CA ARG A 164 -2.24 -13.71 -8.58
C ARG A 164 -1.62 -12.71 -7.62
N GLY A 165 -0.92 -13.19 -6.60
CA GLY A 165 -0.07 -12.34 -5.76
C GLY A 165 1.18 -11.88 -6.52
N MET A 166 1.73 -10.74 -6.11
CA MET A 166 3.01 -10.25 -6.60
C MET A 166 4.12 -11.22 -6.19
N GLN A 167 4.97 -11.61 -7.14
CA GLN A 167 6.07 -12.54 -6.91
C GLN A 167 7.38 -11.94 -7.43
N GLY A 168 8.39 -11.93 -6.57
CA GLY A 168 9.73 -11.47 -6.92
C GLY A 168 9.84 -9.98 -7.22
N ARG A 169 8.80 -9.19 -6.97
CA ARG A 169 8.80 -7.74 -7.17
C ARG A 169 8.07 -6.99 -6.08
N PHE A 170 8.50 -5.77 -5.89
CA PHE A 170 7.88 -4.80 -4.99
C PHE A 170 7.48 -3.57 -5.79
N PHE A 171 6.51 -2.86 -5.29
CA PHE A 171 6.09 -1.58 -5.83
C PHE A 171 6.21 -0.49 -4.76
N TYR A 172 6.55 0.71 -5.18
CA TYR A 172 6.36 1.89 -4.35
C TYR A 172 5.90 3.05 -5.22
N ASP A 173 5.02 3.85 -4.66
CA ASP A 173 4.55 5.08 -5.27
C ASP A 173 5.36 6.25 -4.72
N ALA A 174 6.20 6.86 -5.56
CA ALA A 174 6.95 8.05 -5.20
C ALA A 174 6.15 9.34 -5.39
N ASP A 175 5.07 9.26 -6.13
CA ASP A 175 4.27 10.39 -6.60
C ASP A 175 3.14 10.73 -5.63
N GLY A 176 2.51 9.73 -5.05
CA GLY A 176 1.33 9.89 -4.22
C GLY A 176 1.21 8.95 -3.03
N GLU A 177 0.19 9.17 -2.22
CA GLU A 177 -0.27 8.21 -1.23
C GLU A 177 -1.42 7.40 -1.82
N LEU A 178 -1.42 6.10 -1.59
CA LEU A 178 -2.46 5.20 -2.06
C LEU A 178 -3.48 4.92 -0.94
N LEU A 179 -4.74 5.25 -1.18
CA LEU A 179 -5.87 4.80 -0.38
C LEU A 179 -6.52 3.63 -1.13
N ILE A 180 -6.44 2.44 -0.53
CA ILE A 180 -6.86 1.18 -1.15
C ILE A 180 -8.14 0.69 -0.47
N VAL A 181 -9.16 0.39 -1.28
CA VAL A 181 -10.47 -0.07 -0.82
C VAL A 181 -10.81 -1.39 -1.50
N PRO A 182 -10.63 -2.53 -0.85
CA PRO A 182 -11.04 -3.81 -1.38
C PRO A 182 -12.56 -3.89 -1.53
N GLN A 183 -13.02 -4.34 -2.69
CA GLN A 183 -14.43 -4.63 -2.97
C GLN A 183 -14.70 -6.14 -2.89
N HIS A 184 -13.78 -6.95 -3.39
CA HIS A 184 -13.85 -8.40 -3.45
C HIS A 184 -12.47 -8.97 -3.17
N GLY A 185 -12.41 -10.02 -2.36
CA GLY A 185 -11.18 -10.66 -1.94
C GLY A 185 -10.36 -9.81 -0.95
N ARG A 186 -9.59 -10.49 -0.12
CA ARG A 186 -8.70 -9.87 0.86
C ARG A 186 -7.33 -9.61 0.23
N LEU A 187 -6.69 -8.55 0.71
CA LEU A 187 -5.30 -8.23 0.39
C LEU A 187 -4.42 -8.51 1.62
N HIS A 188 -3.35 -9.24 1.43
CA HIS A 188 -2.25 -9.34 2.37
C HIS A 188 -1.11 -8.47 1.84
N ILE A 189 -0.89 -7.33 2.49
CA ILE A 189 0.03 -6.29 2.03
C ILE A 189 1.24 -6.28 2.95
N GLU A 190 2.37 -6.70 2.45
CA GLU A 190 3.65 -6.66 3.15
C GLU A 190 4.35 -5.34 2.81
N THR A 191 4.58 -4.53 3.83
CA THR A 191 5.18 -3.21 3.69
C THR A 191 6.48 -3.10 4.47
N GLU A 192 7.27 -2.07 4.22
CA GLU A 192 8.47 -1.74 5.01
C GLU A 192 8.17 -1.42 6.48
N LEU A 193 6.91 -1.15 6.82
CA LEU A 193 6.46 -0.81 8.18
C LEU A 193 5.84 -2.00 8.92
N GLY A 194 5.56 -3.08 8.22
CA GLY A 194 4.88 -4.25 8.72
C GLY A 194 3.79 -4.74 7.76
N VAL A 195 2.96 -5.64 8.21
CA VAL A 195 1.98 -6.35 7.38
C VAL A 195 0.57 -5.85 7.66
N LEU A 196 -0.20 -5.67 6.60
CA LEU A 196 -1.62 -5.32 6.64
C LEU A 196 -2.44 -6.44 5.99
N ASP A 197 -3.43 -6.94 6.70
CA ASP A 197 -4.49 -7.79 6.16
C ASP A 197 -5.75 -6.92 6.00
N VAL A 198 -6.18 -6.74 4.76
CA VAL A 198 -7.26 -5.79 4.43
C VAL A 198 -8.39 -6.52 3.75
N ALA A 199 -9.53 -6.57 4.42
CA ALA A 199 -10.75 -7.21 3.92
C ALA A 199 -11.68 -6.20 3.23
N PRO A 200 -12.66 -6.65 2.44
CA PRO A 200 -13.77 -5.80 2.02
C PRO A 200 -14.44 -5.10 3.22
N GLN A 201 -14.75 -3.82 3.08
CA GLN A 201 -15.24 -2.88 4.09
C GLN A 201 -14.15 -2.24 4.95
N GLU A 202 -12.90 -2.60 4.75
CA GLU A 202 -11.75 -1.94 5.35
C GLU A 202 -11.04 -1.06 4.32
N VAL A 203 -10.25 -0.11 4.79
CA VAL A 203 -9.49 0.84 3.97
C VAL A 203 -8.06 0.85 4.44
N ALA A 204 -7.11 0.69 3.52
CA ALA A 204 -5.70 0.86 3.82
C ALA A 204 -5.15 2.14 3.18
N VAL A 205 -4.21 2.78 3.87
CA VAL A 205 -3.43 3.89 3.33
C VAL A 205 -1.96 3.48 3.32
N ILE A 206 -1.37 3.47 2.13
CA ILE A 206 0.08 3.28 1.95
C ILE A 206 0.70 4.65 1.70
N PRO A 207 1.54 5.15 2.62
CA PRO A 207 2.19 6.43 2.44
C PRO A 207 3.12 6.46 1.24
N ARG A 208 3.32 7.66 0.68
CA ARG A 208 4.26 7.90 -0.42
C ARG A 208 5.66 7.36 -0.11
N GLY A 209 6.23 6.63 -1.06
CA GLY A 209 7.59 6.12 -0.97
C GLY A 209 7.76 4.85 -0.13
N ILE A 210 6.69 4.26 0.38
CA ILE A 210 6.74 2.99 1.10
C ILE A 210 6.66 1.83 0.10
N ARG A 211 7.65 0.96 0.13
CA ARG A 211 7.67 -0.26 -0.68
C ARG A 211 6.70 -1.28 -0.11
N PHE A 212 6.00 -1.96 -1.01
CA PHE A 212 5.10 -3.03 -0.62
C PHE A 212 4.94 -4.08 -1.72
N ARG A 213 4.45 -5.25 -1.34
CA ARG A 213 3.93 -6.26 -2.25
C ARG A 213 2.58 -6.76 -1.75
N VAL A 214 1.78 -7.31 -2.65
CA VAL A 214 0.43 -7.78 -2.35
C VAL A 214 0.33 -9.26 -2.66
N ALA A 215 -0.07 -10.05 -1.67
CA ALA A 215 -0.54 -11.41 -1.85
C ALA A 215 -2.07 -11.47 -1.77
N LEU A 216 -2.65 -12.50 -2.39
CA LEU A 216 -4.09 -12.70 -2.46
C LEU A 216 -4.50 -13.96 -1.71
N PRO A 217 -4.87 -13.86 -0.42
CA PRO A 217 -5.25 -15.05 0.37
C PRO A 217 -6.46 -15.79 -0.20
N ASP A 218 -7.36 -15.09 -0.86
CA ASP A 218 -8.58 -15.65 -1.46
C ASP A 218 -8.40 -16.06 -2.94
N GLY A 219 -7.17 -15.94 -3.47
CA GLY A 219 -6.81 -16.29 -4.84
C GLY A 219 -7.12 -15.20 -5.87
N GLU A 220 -8.07 -14.34 -5.61
CA GLU A 220 -8.43 -13.21 -6.47
C GLU A 220 -8.89 -12.02 -5.65
N ALA A 221 -8.72 -10.82 -6.20
CA ALA A 221 -9.17 -9.60 -5.57
C ALA A 221 -9.49 -8.51 -6.59
N ARG A 222 -10.38 -7.61 -6.20
CA ARG A 222 -10.78 -6.43 -6.96
C ARG A 222 -11.12 -5.29 -6.02
N GLY A 223 -10.81 -4.07 -6.41
CA GLY A 223 -11.16 -2.91 -5.61
C GLY A 223 -10.84 -1.58 -6.28
N TYR A 224 -10.84 -0.55 -5.45
CA TYR A 224 -10.65 0.85 -5.80
C TYR A 224 -9.38 1.37 -5.15
N ILE A 225 -8.70 2.28 -5.84
CA ILE A 225 -7.55 3.02 -5.32
C ILE A 225 -7.73 4.50 -5.62
N CYS A 226 -7.51 5.33 -4.61
CA CYS A 226 -7.32 6.76 -4.77
C CYS A 226 -5.86 7.08 -4.51
N GLU A 227 -5.16 7.54 -5.54
CA GLU A 227 -3.81 8.09 -5.44
C GLU A 227 -3.91 9.60 -5.19
N ASN A 228 -3.25 10.09 -4.16
CA ASN A 228 -3.27 11.50 -3.77
C ASN A 228 -1.89 12.13 -3.97
N PHE A 229 -1.78 13.05 -4.92
CA PHE A 229 -0.53 13.77 -5.25
C PHE A 229 -0.25 14.95 -4.33
N GLY A 230 -1.23 15.35 -3.54
CA GLY A 230 -1.16 16.54 -2.70
C GLY A 230 -0.58 16.31 -1.31
N ALA A 231 -1.15 17.00 -0.34
CA ALA A 231 -0.80 16.87 1.06
C ALA A 231 -1.15 15.47 1.59
N PHE A 232 -0.40 15.02 2.59
CA PHE A 232 -0.64 13.72 3.21
C PHE A 232 -2.07 13.56 3.72
N MET A 233 -2.63 12.39 3.54
CA MET A 233 -3.89 12.00 4.17
C MET A 233 -3.77 12.11 5.68
N ARG A 234 -4.84 12.51 6.33
CA ARG A 234 -4.90 12.66 7.78
C ARG A 234 -5.97 11.74 8.33
N ILE A 235 -5.68 11.16 9.47
CA ILE A 235 -6.69 10.48 10.26
C ILE A 235 -7.75 11.54 10.64
N PRO A 236 -9.05 11.25 10.47
CA PRO A 236 -10.10 12.24 10.74
C PRO A 236 -10.16 12.60 12.22
N ASP A 237 -10.60 13.81 12.51
CA ASP A 237 -10.89 14.25 13.86
C ASP A 237 -12.05 13.41 14.46
N LEU A 238 -12.12 13.34 15.78
CA LEU A 238 -13.18 12.62 16.48
C LEU A 238 -14.60 13.07 16.10
N GLY A 239 -14.74 14.27 15.55
CA GLY A 239 -16.02 14.85 15.19
C GLY A 239 -16.73 15.54 16.36
N PRO A 240 -17.94 16.07 16.12
CA PRO A 240 -18.63 16.95 17.07
C PRO A 240 -19.30 16.24 18.26
N ILE A 241 -19.30 14.92 18.31
CA ILE A 241 -20.10 14.13 19.28
C ILE A 241 -19.19 13.54 20.39
N GLY A 242 -18.26 14.30 20.91
CA GLY A 242 -17.44 13.92 22.07
C GLY A 242 -16.58 12.66 21.83
N SER A 243 -16.32 11.90 22.90
CA SER A 243 -15.42 10.73 22.85
C SER A 243 -15.93 9.54 22.01
N ASN A 244 -17.19 9.53 21.65
CA ASN A 244 -17.81 8.51 20.79
C ASN A 244 -18.11 9.05 19.39
N GLY A 245 -17.36 10.06 18.94
CA GLY A 245 -17.56 10.70 17.65
C GLY A 245 -17.44 9.75 16.45
N LEU A 246 -17.49 10.32 15.26
CA LEU A 246 -17.53 9.58 13.98
C LEU A 246 -16.26 8.76 13.72
N ALA A 247 -15.15 9.08 14.36
CA ALA A 247 -13.89 8.36 14.23
C ALA A 247 -13.44 7.84 15.60
N ASN A 248 -13.59 6.54 15.82
CA ASN A 248 -13.13 5.93 17.07
C ASN A 248 -11.65 5.51 16.91
N PRO A 249 -10.75 5.91 17.83
CA PRO A 249 -9.33 5.55 17.75
C PRO A 249 -9.05 4.05 17.58
N ARG A 250 -9.86 3.18 18.16
CA ARG A 250 -9.69 1.72 18.03
C ARG A 250 -9.91 1.18 16.62
N ASP A 251 -10.59 1.94 15.76
CA ASP A 251 -10.89 1.54 14.38
C ASP A 251 -9.76 1.91 13.41
N PHE A 252 -8.70 2.57 13.91
CA PHE A 252 -7.52 2.94 13.15
C PHE A 252 -6.35 2.07 13.61
N LEU A 253 -5.85 1.27 12.69
CA LEU A 253 -4.84 0.25 12.94
C LEU A 253 -3.52 0.66 12.27
N THR A 254 -2.42 0.46 12.99
CA THR A 254 -1.06 0.62 12.49
C THR A 254 -0.34 -0.72 12.61
N PRO A 255 0.37 -1.20 11.58
CA PRO A 255 1.01 -2.50 11.63
C PRO A 255 2.12 -2.53 12.68
N ASN A 256 2.31 -3.68 13.31
CA ASN A 256 3.51 -3.96 14.06
C ASN A 256 4.67 -4.25 13.10
N ALA A 257 5.88 -3.90 13.52
CA ALA A 257 7.08 -4.17 12.75
C ALA A 257 7.20 -5.67 12.46
N ALA A 258 7.39 -5.99 11.21
CA ALA A 258 7.70 -7.31 10.71
C ALA A 258 8.76 -7.21 9.62
N PHE A 259 9.50 -8.28 9.35
CA PHE A 259 10.48 -8.29 8.29
C PHE A 259 10.59 -9.67 7.64
N GLU A 260 10.98 -9.66 6.39
CA GLU A 260 11.54 -10.80 5.68
C GLU A 260 12.88 -10.38 5.08
N ASP A 261 13.85 -11.29 5.11
CA ASP A 261 15.14 -11.10 4.44
C ASP A 261 15.10 -11.81 3.09
N VAL A 262 14.35 -11.26 2.16
CA VAL A 262 14.23 -11.76 0.79
C VAL A 262 14.81 -10.77 -0.21
N GLU A 263 15.42 -11.29 -1.26
CA GLU A 263 15.82 -10.51 -2.41
C GLU A 263 14.65 -10.45 -3.39
N GLY A 264 14.35 -9.25 -3.89
CA GLY A 264 13.33 -9.01 -4.90
C GLY A 264 13.66 -7.75 -5.68
N ASP A 265 13.18 -7.71 -6.91
CA ASP A 265 13.29 -6.55 -7.81
C ASP A 265 12.15 -5.56 -7.60
#